data_44cd1a075fc15aa16643f52994c6a5cd
#
_entry.id   44cd1a075fc15aa16643f52994c6a5cd
#
_cell.length_a   1.000
_cell.length_b   1.000
_cell.length_c   1.000
_cell.angle_alpha   90.00
_cell.angle_beta   90.00
_cell.angle_gamma   90.00
#
_symmetry.space_group_name_H-M   'P 1'
#
loop_
_entity.id
_entity.type
_entity.pdbx_description
1 polymer ?
#
loop_
_entity_poly.entity_id
_entity_poly.type
_entity_poly.pdbx_seq_one_letter_code
_entity_poly.pdbx_strand_id
1 'polypeptide(L)'
;IKMFQGQSVYGFSCPLVVGDATFLKEVALKSASNLSITPISSPHEASFTPGSIDVLDLKNISNGINEGKPSAVGGKASVEYIRTAVNLALDRQIEAIVTAPINKESIHLAGFTWPGHTEMLADFTDTKDVALMLMGDALRVVIVTTHIPLNQVGQLITHKQITTTIKLTHQWLLEHVTESPKIAVTGLNPHCGDGGIFGKEELTEIIPALDAVRKIGINALGPFSADALFAKIDQKKYDAVITMYHDQGMIPVKMANKGTAVNVTIGLPIIRTSVDHGTAFDIAGKGCASPESLEIATQSASQLTKPMPSHSR
;
A
#
# COMPACT_ATOMS: atom_id res chain seq x y z
N ILE A 1 -17.59 3.71 -7.48
CA ILE A 1 -18.86 3.37 -8.15
C ILE A 1 -18.70 2.07 -8.94
N LYS A 2 -17.82 1.97 -9.97
CA LYS A 2 -17.71 0.80 -10.86
C LYS A 2 -17.40 -0.53 -10.14
N MET A 3 -16.53 -0.52 -9.14
CA MET A 3 -16.26 -1.71 -8.31
C MET A 3 -17.54 -2.28 -7.70
N PHE A 4 -18.42 -1.41 -7.20
CA PHE A 4 -19.70 -1.83 -6.61
C PHE A 4 -20.74 -2.24 -7.66
N GLN A 5 -20.68 -1.73 -8.89
CA GLN A 5 -21.54 -2.18 -10.00
C GLN A 5 -21.29 -3.65 -10.37
N GLY A 6 -20.04 -4.10 -10.29
CA GLY A 6 -19.65 -5.48 -10.57
C GLY A 6 -20.15 -6.48 -9.53
N GLN A 7 -20.57 -6.05 -8.36
CA GLN A 7 -21.07 -6.84 -7.22
C GLN A 7 -20.10 -7.91 -6.67
N SER A 8 -19.01 -8.22 -7.38
CA SER A 8 -18.02 -9.23 -6.99
C SER A 8 -17.42 -8.95 -5.61
N VAL A 9 -17.26 -7.67 -5.26
CA VAL A 9 -16.70 -7.21 -3.98
C VAL A 9 -17.46 -7.75 -2.78
N TYR A 10 -18.76 -7.92 -2.86
CA TYR A 10 -19.58 -8.47 -1.78
C TYR A 10 -19.40 -9.97 -1.56
N GLY A 11 -18.80 -10.68 -2.52
CA GLY A 11 -18.48 -12.10 -2.39
C GLY A 11 -17.27 -12.40 -1.50
N PHE A 12 -16.42 -11.41 -1.25
CA PHE A 12 -15.20 -11.57 -0.46
C PHE A 12 -14.99 -10.52 0.64
N SER A 13 -15.78 -9.44 0.68
CA SER A 13 -15.69 -8.39 1.70
C SER A 13 -17.04 -7.75 2.01
N CYS A 14 -17.09 -7.04 3.14
CA CYS A 14 -18.17 -6.14 3.54
C CYS A 14 -17.69 -4.69 3.39
N PRO A 15 -17.74 -4.11 2.17
CA PRO A 15 -17.09 -2.84 1.89
C PRO A 15 -17.92 -1.65 2.38
N LEU A 16 -17.31 -0.81 3.23
CA LEU A 16 -17.85 0.45 3.70
C LEU A 16 -17.06 1.60 3.07
N VAL A 17 -17.74 2.60 2.55
CA VAL A 17 -17.11 3.81 2.03
C VAL A 17 -17.13 4.92 3.08
N VAL A 18 -15.98 5.49 3.39
CA VAL A 18 -15.89 6.75 4.17
C VAL A 18 -15.84 7.91 3.17
N GLY A 19 -16.83 8.79 3.19
CA GLY A 19 -16.94 9.81 2.15
C GLY A 19 -18.04 10.82 2.39
N ASP A 20 -18.42 11.53 1.31
CA ASP A 20 -19.58 12.41 1.25
C ASP A 20 -20.66 11.77 0.39
N ALA A 21 -21.78 11.41 1.01
CA ALA A 21 -22.85 10.68 0.32
C ALA A 21 -23.54 11.54 -0.76
N THR A 22 -23.63 12.85 -0.56
CA THR A 22 -24.23 13.76 -1.55
C THR A 22 -23.37 13.82 -2.79
N PHE A 23 -22.06 14.01 -2.64
CA PHE A 23 -21.11 14.01 -3.75
C PHE A 23 -21.10 12.65 -4.48
N LEU A 24 -21.11 11.54 -3.76
CA LEU A 24 -21.14 10.20 -4.38
C LEU A 24 -22.45 9.95 -5.16
N LYS A 25 -23.59 10.48 -4.70
CA LYS A 25 -24.86 10.44 -5.47
C LYS A 25 -24.74 11.16 -6.79
N GLU A 26 -24.14 12.36 -6.79
CA GLU A 26 -23.90 13.11 -8.03
C GLU A 26 -23.01 12.35 -9.01
N VAL A 27 -21.92 11.74 -8.50
CA VAL A 27 -21.01 10.93 -9.32
C VAL A 27 -21.71 9.68 -9.86
N ALA A 28 -22.54 9.02 -9.07
CA ALA A 28 -23.31 7.86 -9.50
C ALA A 28 -24.28 8.22 -10.64
N LEU A 29 -25.00 9.34 -10.51
CA LEU A 29 -25.91 9.85 -11.55
C LEU A 29 -25.15 10.18 -12.84
N LYS A 30 -24.03 10.89 -12.77
CA LYS A 30 -23.19 11.21 -13.93
C LYS A 30 -22.63 9.97 -14.63
N SER A 31 -22.40 8.91 -13.88
CA SER A 31 -21.89 7.63 -14.38
C SER A 31 -22.99 6.71 -14.91
N ALA A 32 -24.23 7.17 -15.01
CA ALA A 32 -25.41 6.36 -15.35
C ALA A 32 -25.51 5.06 -14.53
N SER A 33 -25.13 5.13 -13.25
CA SER A 33 -25.13 4.00 -12.32
C SER A 33 -26.49 3.87 -11.64
N ASN A 34 -26.99 2.63 -11.57
CA ASN A 34 -28.22 2.29 -10.85
C ASN A 34 -27.96 2.00 -9.35
N LEU A 35 -26.74 2.22 -8.85
CA LEU A 35 -26.41 2.00 -7.45
C LEU A 35 -27.10 3.02 -6.55
N SER A 36 -27.70 2.56 -5.47
CA SER A 36 -28.16 3.43 -4.40
C SER A 36 -26.98 3.81 -3.50
N ILE A 37 -26.97 5.04 -3.04
CA ILE A 37 -25.99 5.55 -2.07
C ILE A 37 -26.72 5.72 -0.74
N THR A 38 -26.37 4.90 0.23
CA THR A 38 -27.02 4.84 1.56
C THR A 38 -26.13 5.54 2.58
N PRO A 39 -26.45 6.77 3.00
CA PRO A 39 -25.68 7.42 4.06
C PRO A 39 -25.95 6.72 5.40
N ILE A 40 -24.89 6.45 6.15
CA ILE A 40 -24.91 5.90 7.50
C ILE A 40 -24.07 6.77 8.44
N SER A 41 -24.33 6.67 9.74
CA SER A 41 -23.61 7.41 10.79
C SER A 41 -22.62 6.53 11.56
N SER A 42 -22.73 5.22 11.43
CA SER A 42 -21.88 4.23 12.10
C SER A 42 -21.72 2.99 11.22
N PRO A 43 -20.56 2.29 11.27
CA PRO A 43 -20.35 1.03 10.56
C PRO A 43 -21.41 -0.04 10.87
N HIS A 44 -21.97 -0.04 12.08
CA HIS A 44 -23.00 -0.99 12.49
C HIS A 44 -24.35 -0.83 11.76
N GLU A 45 -24.57 0.30 11.09
CA GLU A 45 -25.77 0.55 10.28
C GLU A 45 -25.64 0.01 8.84
N ALA A 46 -24.43 -0.43 8.44
CA ALA A 46 -24.19 -0.89 7.10
C ALA A 46 -24.91 -2.21 6.79
N SER A 47 -25.57 -2.27 5.66
CA SER A 47 -26.33 -3.45 5.20
C SER A 47 -25.53 -4.36 4.27
N PHE A 48 -24.47 -3.84 3.65
CA PHE A 48 -23.62 -4.53 2.68
C PHE A 48 -24.41 -5.23 1.56
N THR A 49 -25.48 -4.58 1.12
CA THR A 49 -26.38 -5.16 0.12
C THR A 49 -25.88 -4.87 -1.31
N PRO A 50 -25.72 -5.89 -2.17
CA PRO A 50 -25.39 -5.69 -3.58
C PRO A 50 -26.37 -4.72 -4.25
N GLY A 51 -25.84 -3.76 -5.02
CA GLY A 51 -26.66 -2.71 -5.63
C GLY A 51 -26.77 -1.42 -4.78
N SER A 52 -26.25 -1.44 -3.55
CA SER A 52 -26.16 -0.24 -2.68
C SER A 52 -24.72 -0.02 -2.22
N ILE A 53 -24.33 1.21 -1.99
CA ILE A 53 -23.06 1.59 -1.35
C ILE A 53 -23.40 2.22 0.00
N ASP A 54 -23.00 1.57 1.09
CA ASP A 54 -23.08 2.15 2.43
C ASP A 54 -21.95 3.18 2.58
N VAL A 55 -22.30 4.42 2.89
CA VAL A 55 -21.36 5.54 3.03
C VAL A 55 -21.43 6.09 4.44
N LEU A 56 -20.34 5.96 5.18
CA LEU A 56 -20.15 6.73 6.41
C LEU A 56 -19.99 8.20 6.02
N ASP A 57 -21.07 8.96 6.18
CA ASP A 57 -21.27 10.27 5.54
C ASP A 57 -20.71 11.40 6.41
N LEU A 58 -19.57 11.96 6.00
CA LEU A 58 -18.93 13.06 6.70
C LEU A 58 -19.51 14.44 6.34
N LYS A 59 -20.32 14.56 5.28
CA LYS A 59 -20.99 15.81 4.86
C LYS A 59 -20.04 17.00 4.73
N ASN A 60 -18.83 16.78 4.20
CA ASN A 60 -17.74 17.74 4.24
C ASN A 60 -17.38 18.37 2.88
N ILE A 61 -18.20 18.10 1.84
CA ILE A 61 -18.08 18.70 0.51
C ILE A 61 -19.28 19.65 0.27
N SER A 62 -19.25 20.79 0.95
CA SER A 62 -20.41 21.71 1.01
C SER A 62 -20.64 22.57 -0.24
N ASN A 63 -19.62 22.79 -1.07
CA ASN A 63 -19.71 23.75 -2.20
C ASN A 63 -19.36 23.14 -3.57
N GLY A 64 -19.41 21.79 -3.65
CA GLY A 64 -18.98 21.07 -4.83
C GLY A 64 -17.46 21.09 -5.04
N ILE A 65 -17.00 20.19 -5.88
CA ILE A 65 -15.60 20.09 -6.32
C ILE A 65 -15.59 20.18 -7.83
N ASN A 66 -14.66 20.95 -8.40
CA ASN A 66 -14.39 20.90 -9.82
C ASN A 66 -13.60 19.62 -10.12
N GLU A 67 -14.28 18.63 -10.68
CA GLU A 67 -13.65 17.35 -11.07
C GLU A 67 -12.41 17.58 -11.95
N GLY A 68 -11.34 16.84 -11.69
CA GLY A 68 -10.09 16.97 -12.44
C GLY A 68 -9.23 18.18 -12.11
N LYS A 69 -9.53 18.90 -11.03
CA LYS A 69 -8.72 20.04 -10.55
C LYS A 69 -8.38 19.92 -9.08
N PRO A 70 -7.16 20.27 -8.68
CA PRO A 70 -6.79 20.37 -7.26
C PRO A 70 -7.67 21.37 -6.53
N SER A 71 -8.03 21.08 -5.27
CA SER A 71 -8.78 21.99 -4.42
C SER A 71 -8.51 21.77 -2.94
N ALA A 72 -8.52 22.84 -2.15
CA ALA A 72 -8.38 22.76 -0.69
C ALA A 72 -9.52 21.95 -0.04
N VAL A 73 -10.75 22.09 -0.55
CA VAL A 73 -11.91 21.33 -0.05
C VAL A 73 -11.70 19.83 -0.24
N GLY A 74 -11.31 19.40 -1.45
CA GLY A 74 -11.02 18.00 -1.75
C GLY A 74 -9.83 17.45 -0.94
N GLY A 75 -8.78 18.27 -0.76
CA GLY A 75 -7.63 17.92 0.08
C GLY A 75 -8.01 17.71 1.54
N LYS A 76 -8.78 18.64 2.11
CA LYS A 76 -9.28 18.54 3.49
C LYS A 76 -10.17 17.30 3.66
N ALA A 77 -11.13 17.11 2.77
CA ALA A 77 -12.04 15.96 2.79
C ALA A 77 -11.27 14.64 2.74
N SER A 78 -10.27 14.51 1.84
CA SER A 78 -9.43 13.32 1.74
C SER A 78 -8.71 12.98 3.06
N VAL A 79 -8.15 14.00 3.74
CA VAL A 79 -7.49 13.83 5.04
C VAL A 79 -8.48 13.39 6.12
N GLU A 80 -9.67 13.99 6.15
CA GLU A 80 -10.72 13.63 7.12
C GLU A 80 -11.23 12.19 6.90
N TYR A 81 -11.41 11.75 5.64
CA TYR A 81 -11.78 10.37 5.32
C TYR A 81 -10.73 9.37 5.80
N ILE A 82 -9.45 9.63 5.53
CA ILE A 82 -8.36 8.77 5.96
C ILE A 82 -8.28 8.72 7.48
N ARG A 83 -8.35 9.86 8.16
CA ARG A 83 -8.32 9.93 9.63
C ARG A 83 -9.48 9.14 10.25
N THR A 84 -10.68 9.29 9.71
CA THR A 84 -11.86 8.54 10.17
C THR A 84 -11.66 7.05 9.97
N ALA A 85 -11.19 6.60 8.80
CA ALA A 85 -10.92 5.21 8.55
C ALA A 85 -9.84 4.64 9.50
N VAL A 86 -8.78 5.41 9.77
CA VAL A 86 -7.73 5.00 10.73
C VAL A 86 -8.31 4.83 12.13
N ASN A 87 -9.12 5.77 12.61
CA ASN A 87 -9.74 5.66 13.93
C ASN A 87 -10.63 4.41 14.02
N LEU A 88 -11.46 4.16 13.01
CA LEU A 88 -12.30 2.97 12.95
C LEU A 88 -11.47 1.67 12.99
N ALA A 89 -10.33 1.63 12.30
CA ALA A 89 -9.46 0.47 12.30
C ALA A 89 -8.74 0.27 13.65
N LEU A 90 -8.26 1.35 14.26
CA LEU A 90 -7.65 1.31 15.61
C LEU A 90 -8.66 0.86 16.67
N ASP A 91 -9.91 1.32 16.55
CA ASP A 91 -11.02 0.93 17.43
C ASP A 91 -11.60 -0.48 17.07
N ARG A 92 -11.02 -1.16 16.08
CA ARG A 92 -11.45 -2.50 15.60
C ARG A 92 -12.90 -2.55 15.13
N GLN A 93 -13.44 -1.43 14.65
CA GLN A 93 -14.77 -1.37 14.03
C GLN A 93 -14.73 -1.79 12.55
N ILE A 94 -13.53 -1.77 11.95
CA ILE A 94 -13.24 -2.31 10.62
C ILE A 94 -11.92 -3.09 10.68
N GLU A 95 -11.76 -4.08 9.80
CA GLU A 95 -10.59 -4.96 9.80
C GLU A 95 -9.43 -4.40 8.98
N ALA A 96 -9.71 -3.63 7.92
CA ALA A 96 -8.70 -3.11 7.01
C ALA A 96 -9.13 -1.81 6.35
N ILE A 97 -8.15 -1.06 5.85
CA ILE A 97 -8.34 0.15 5.06
C ILE A 97 -7.86 -0.09 3.63
N VAL A 98 -8.70 0.29 2.66
CA VAL A 98 -8.33 0.31 1.24
C VAL A 98 -8.40 1.75 0.77
N THR A 99 -7.25 2.35 0.42
CA THR A 99 -7.23 3.75 0.01
C THR A 99 -7.25 3.93 -1.50
N ALA A 100 -8.14 4.80 -1.98
CA ALA A 100 -8.05 5.39 -3.29
C ALA A 100 -6.90 6.42 -3.35
N PRO A 101 -6.45 6.87 -4.53
CA PRO A 101 -5.39 7.86 -4.64
C PRO A 101 -5.76 9.20 -4.01
N ILE A 102 -4.77 9.91 -3.47
CA ILE A 102 -4.90 11.29 -3.01
C ILE A 102 -4.09 12.24 -3.89
N ASN A 103 -4.53 13.50 -3.98
CA ASN A 103 -3.79 14.53 -4.69
C ASN A 103 -2.97 15.37 -3.69
N LYS A 104 -1.64 15.35 -3.83
CA LYS A 104 -0.71 16.05 -2.94
C LYS A 104 -0.91 17.57 -2.94
N GLU A 105 -1.13 18.14 -4.13
CA GLU A 105 -1.39 19.58 -4.27
C GLU A 105 -2.67 19.99 -3.52
N SER A 106 -3.75 19.21 -3.63
CA SER A 106 -4.98 19.44 -2.89
C SER A 106 -4.77 19.43 -1.38
N ILE A 107 -3.98 18.46 -0.89
CA ILE A 107 -3.63 18.33 0.54
C ILE A 107 -2.83 19.56 1.01
N HIS A 108 -1.85 20.00 0.22
CA HIS A 108 -1.08 21.21 0.53
C HIS A 108 -1.93 22.48 0.49
N LEU A 109 -2.84 22.61 -0.48
CA LEU A 109 -3.82 23.71 -0.53
C LEU A 109 -4.73 23.73 0.70
N ALA A 110 -4.99 22.58 1.31
CA ALA A 110 -5.74 22.46 2.56
C ALA A 110 -4.90 22.75 3.82
N GLY A 111 -3.62 23.09 3.67
CA GLY A 111 -2.72 23.46 4.77
C GLY A 111 -1.98 22.27 5.41
N PHE A 112 -2.03 21.08 4.83
CA PHE A 112 -1.32 19.91 5.34
C PHE A 112 0.01 19.71 4.60
N THR A 113 0.99 19.08 5.27
CA THR A 113 2.37 18.97 4.76
C THR A 113 2.81 17.54 4.46
N TRP A 114 1.95 16.52 4.67
CA TRP A 114 2.32 15.14 4.39
C TRP A 114 2.62 14.91 2.91
N PRO A 115 3.73 14.25 2.58
CA PRO A 115 4.11 13.96 1.19
C PRO A 115 3.25 12.86 0.55
N GLY A 116 2.54 12.06 1.36
CA GLY A 116 1.70 10.99 0.86
C GLY A 116 0.95 10.23 1.95
N HIS A 117 0.30 9.12 1.56
CA HIS A 117 -0.45 8.26 2.48
C HIS A 117 0.43 7.66 3.57
N THR A 118 1.63 7.20 3.23
CA THR A 118 2.50 6.47 4.16
C THR A 118 2.83 7.31 5.38
N GLU A 119 3.25 8.56 5.17
CA GLU A 119 3.61 9.49 6.24
C GLU A 119 2.38 9.94 7.03
N MET A 120 1.26 10.16 6.34
CA MET A 120 -0.02 10.52 6.97
C MET A 120 -0.54 9.39 7.87
N LEU A 121 -0.50 8.15 7.41
CA LEU A 121 -0.94 6.99 8.17
C LEU A 121 -0.01 6.71 9.35
N ALA A 122 1.31 6.85 9.17
CA ALA A 122 2.28 6.74 10.25
C ALA A 122 2.02 7.76 11.36
N ASP A 123 1.73 9.02 10.99
CA ASP A 123 1.39 10.09 11.93
C ASP A 123 0.06 9.79 12.68
N PHE A 124 -0.98 9.38 11.96
CA PHE A 124 -2.29 9.08 12.57
C PHE A 124 -2.30 7.85 13.47
N THR A 125 -1.34 6.94 13.29
CA THR A 125 -1.21 5.72 14.11
C THR A 125 -0.06 5.80 15.13
N ASP A 126 0.60 6.96 15.27
CA ASP A 126 1.80 7.14 16.09
C ASP A 126 2.88 6.07 15.81
N THR A 127 3.02 5.70 14.53
CA THR A 127 3.95 4.67 14.08
C THR A 127 5.24 5.31 13.57
N LYS A 128 6.36 4.91 14.15
CA LYS A 128 7.66 5.50 13.82
C LYS A 128 8.29 4.93 12.56
N ASP A 129 8.22 3.63 12.42
CA ASP A 129 8.91 2.89 11.36
C ASP A 129 7.88 2.17 10.47
N VAL A 130 7.86 2.53 9.21
CA VAL A 130 7.00 1.93 8.18
C VAL A 130 7.81 1.65 6.93
N ALA A 131 7.36 0.70 6.11
CA ALA A 131 7.96 0.44 4.81
C ALA A 131 6.89 0.19 3.74
N LEU A 132 7.24 0.50 2.49
CA LEU A 132 6.40 0.24 1.34
C LEU A 132 6.70 -1.16 0.80
N MET A 133 5.67 -1.99 0.76
CA MET A 133 5.68 -3.28 0.06
C MET A 133 4.77 -3.18 -1.17
N LEU A 134 5.27 -3.63 -2.31
CA LEU A 134 4.43 -3.96 -3.46
C LEU A 134 4.24 -5.48 -3.47
N MET A 135 2.99 -5.93 -3.36
CA MET A 135 2.61 -7.33 -3.19
C MET A 135 1.74 -7.80 -4.35
N GLY A 136 2.07 -8.94 -4.90
CA GLY A 136 1.21 -9.68 -5.82
C GLY A 136 1.48 -11.18 -5.71
N ASP A 137 0.71 -11.95 -6.45
CA ASP A 137 0.82 -13.42 -6.41
C ASP A 137 2.18 -13.92 -6.90
N ALA A 138 2.81 -13.21 -7.84
CA ALA A 138 4.07 -13.61 -8.42
C ALA A 138 5.30 -13.11 -7.66
N LEU A 139 5.24 -12.03 -6.93
CA LEU A 139 6.40 -11.46 -6.24
C LEU A 139 5.96 -10.42 -5.21
N ARG A 140 6.62 -10.42 -4.03
CA ARG A 140 6.55 -9.34 -3.03
C ARG A 140 7.89 -8.64 -2.94
N VAL A 141 7.87 -7.32 -3.04
CA VAL A 141 9.09 -6.50 -2.93
C VAL A 141 8.89 -5.41 -1.89
N VAL A 142 9.86 -5.25 -1.00
CA VAL A 142 9.93 -4.16 -0.04
C VAL A 142 11.12 -3.27 -0.37
N ILE A 143 10.95 -1.95 -0.25
CA ILE A 143 11.93 -0.98 -0.72
C ILE A 143 12.51 -0.23 0.46
N VAL A 144 13.86 -0.16 0.54
CA VAL A 144 14.55 0.57 1.61
C VAL A 144 14.43 2.08 1.42
N THR A 145 14.68 2.57 0.19
CA THR A 145 14.54 4.00 -0.15
C THR A 145 13.55 4.20 -1.29
N THR A 146 12.53 5.03 -1.09
CA THR A 146 11.41 5.18 -2.03
C THR A 146 11.59 6.37 -2.98
N HIS A 147 11.04 7.53 -2.68
CA HIS A 147 10.92 8.67 -3.59
C HIS A 147 12.07 9.66 -3.41
N ILE A 148 13.30 9.21 -3.68
CA ILE A 148 14.52 10.03 -3.61
C ILE A 148 15.25 10.01 -4.94
N PRO A 149 16.01 11.07 -5.30
CA PRO A 149 16.83 11.08 -6.50
C PRO A 149 17.86 9.95 -6.48
N LEU A 150 18.08 9.29 -7.62
CA LEU A 150 18.97 8.13 -7.72
C LEU A 150 20.40 8.42 -7.25
N ASN A 151 20.90 9.64 -7.53
CA ASN A 151 22.24 10.07 -7.10
C ASN A 151 22.39 10.26 -5.57
N GLN A 152 21.29 10.22 -4.82
CA GLN A 152 21.30 10.32 -3.35
C GLN A 152 21.17 8.97 -2.66
N VAL A 153 20.78 7.92 -3.40
CA VAL A 153 20.47 6.60 -2.84
C VAL A 153 21.62 6.06 -2.00
N GLY A 154 22.85 6.05 -2.55
CA GLY A 154 24.00 5.50 -1.84
C GLY A 154 24.33 6.22 -0.53
N GLN A 155 24.01 7.51 -0.43
CA GLN A 155 24.23 8.30 0.79
C GLN A 155 23.14 8.10 1.85
N LEU A 156 21.94 7.74 1.41
CA LEU A 156 20.77 7.60 2.28
C LEU A 156 20.54 6.17 2.76
N ILE A 157 21.14 5.17 2.09
CA ILE A 157 21.11 3.78 2.56
C ILE A 157 22.01 3.65 3.78
N THR A 158 21.41 3.25 4.90
CA THR A 158 22.12 3.03 6.16
C THR A 158 21.83 1.65 6.74
N HIS A 159 22.78 1.12 7.48
CA HIS A 159 22.61 -0.11 8.27
C HIS A 159 21.30 -0.12 9.07
N LYS A 160 20.95 1.02 9.69
CA LYS A 160 19.72 1.15 10.48
C LYS A 160 18.47 0.99 9.62
N GLN A 161 18.37 1.68 8.48
CA GLN A 161 17.21 1.58 7.59
C GLN A 161 17.02 0.17 7.04
N ILE A 162 18.13 -0.47 6.59
CA ILE A 162 18.09 -1.84 6.07
C ILE A 162 17.62 -2.81 7.17
N THR A 163 18.20 -2.72 8.37
CA THR A 163 17.83 -3.55 9.51
C THR A 163 16.34 -3.37 9.88
N THR A 164 15.86 -2.12 9.92
CA THR A 164 14.45 -1.82 10.18
C THR A 164 13.55 -2.41 9.12
N THR A 165 13.86 -2.22 7.84
CA THR A 165 13.07 -2.77 6.73
C THR A 165 13.02 -4.31 6.78
N ILE A 166 14.14 -4.97 7.07
CA ILE A 166 14.17 -6.44 7.22
C ILE A 166 13.28 -6.89 8.37
N LYS A 167 13.34 -6.24 9.53
CA LYS A 167 12.52 -6.58 10.70
C LYS A 167 11.04 -6.38 10.43
N LEU A 168 10.65 -5.26 9.84
CA LEU A 168 9.24 -5.00 9.46
C LEU A 168 8.74 -6.05 8.46
N THR A 169 9.55 -6.37 7.46
CA THR A 169 9.21 -7.41 6.46
C THR A 169 9.04 -8.77 7.13
N HIS A 170 9.97 -9.16 7.98
CA HIS A 170 9.93 -10.42 8.71
C HIS A 170 8.68 -10.55 9.57
N GLN A 171 8.39 -9.52 10.37
CA GLN A 171 7.20 -9.50 11.22
C GLN A 171 5.92 -9.62 10.41
N TRP A 172 5.80 -8.83 9.35
CA TRP A 172 4.63 -8.86 8.48
C TRP A 172 4.44 -10.24 7.82
N LEU A 173 5.52 -10.86 7.35
CA LEU A 173 5.47 -12.21 6.78
C LEU A 173 5.06 -13.27 7.80
N LEU A 174 5.50 -13.15 9.05
CA LEU A 174 5.07 -14.01 10.16
C LEU A 174 3.57 -13.90 10.43
N GLU A 175 3.02 -12.71 10.33
CA GLU A 175 1.61 -12.45 10.62
C GLU A 175 0.67 -12.88 9.47
N HIS A 176 1.14 -12.82 8.21
CA HIS A 176 0.23 -12.94 7.06
C HIS A 176 0.60 -14.01 6.03
N VAL A 177 1.80 -14.61 6.07
CA VAL A 177 2.26 -15.47 4.99
C VAL A 177 2.77 -16.83 5.46
N THR A 178 3.69 -16.88 6.43
CA THR A 178 4.36 -18.13 6.83
C THR A 178 5.01 -18.03 8.21
N GLU A 179 5.04 -19.14 8.95
CA GLU A 179 5.74 -19.23 10.23
C GLU A 179 7.27 -19.18 10.13
N SER A 180 7.84 -19.34 8.94
CA SER A 180 9.29 -19.37 8.71
C SER A 180 9.70 -18.53 7.51
N PRO A 181 9.62 -17.19 7.60
CA PRO A 181 9.90 -16.30 6.50
C PRO A 181 11.32 -16.41 5.95
N LYS A 182 11.45 -16.43 4.63
CA LYS A 182 12.72 -16.40 3.90
C LYS A 182 12.78 -15.11 3.08
N ILE A 183 13.69 -14.22 3.44
CA ILE A 183 13.81 -12.89 2.84
C ILE A 183 15.09 -12.84 2.00
N ALA A 184 14.98 -12.50 0.72
CA ALA A 184 16.13 -12.17 -0.10
C ALA A 184 16.42 -10.67 -0.01
N VAL A 185 17.68 -10.28 0.07
CA VAL A 185 18.12 -8.87 0.09
C VAL A 185 19.06 -8.64 -1.08
N THR A 186 18.78 -7.63 -1.91
CA THR A 186 19.67 -7.26 -3.02
C THR A 186 20.85 -6.43 -2.53
N GLY A 187 21.93 -6.41 -3.30
CA GLY A 187 22.92 -5.35 -3.23
C GLY A 187 22.39 -4.04 -3.81
N LEU A 188 23.12 -2.97 -3.62
CA LEU A 188 22.89 -1.67 -4.27
C LEU A 188 23.56 -1.62 -5.63
N ASN A 189 24.85 -1.98 -5.63
CA ASN A 189 25.74 -1.81 -6.78
C ASN A 189 25.71 -3.03 -7.73
N PRO A 190 26.09 -2.85 -9.00
CA PRO A 190 26.30 -3.96 -9.92
C PRO A 190 27.20 -5.04 -9.30
N HIS A 191 26.82 -6.30 -9.45
CA HIS A 191 27.55 -7.47 -8.90
C HIS A 191 27.84 -7.38 -7.39
N CYS A 192 26.94 -6.71 -6.63
CA CYS A 192 27.11 -6.46 -5.20
C CYS A 192 28.42 -5.75 -4.86
N GLY A 193 28.81 -4.77 -5.69
CA GLY A 193 30.00 -3.95 -5.48
C GLY A 193 31.34 -4.64 -5.84
N ASP A 194 31.32 -5.92 -6.20
CA ASP A 194 32.52 -6.73 -6.55
C ASP A 194 33.70 -6.47 -5.60
N GLY A 195 33.48 -6.75 -4.31
CA GLY A 195 34.49 -6.56 -3.27
C GLY A 195 34.81 -5.09 -2.98
N GLY A 196 33.99 -4.14 -3.42
CA GLY A 196 34.17 -2.70 -3.23
C GLY A 196 34.75 -1.97 -4.42
N ILE A 197 34.87 -2.63 -5.58
CA ILE A 197 35.36 -2.01 -6.83
C ILE A 197 34.27 -1.04 -7.39
N PHE A 198 33.01 -1.42 -7.34
CA PHE A 198 31.89 -0.65 -7.88
C PHE A 198 31.06 0.08 -6.80
N GLY A 199 31.59 0.20 -5.60
CA GLY A 199 30.93 0.81 -4.45
C GLY A 199 31.20 0.03 -3.19
N LYS A 200 31.00 0.65 -2.02
CA LYS A 200 31.33 0.03 -0.72
C LYS A 200 30.09 -0.20 0.16
N GLU A 201 28.92 0.22 -0.30
CA GLU A 201 27.67 0.18 0.46
C GLU A 201 27.29 -1.24 0.89
N GLU A 202 27.64 -2.25 0.07
CA GLU A 202 27.48 -3.64 0.48
C GLU A 202 28.32 -3.98 1.70
N LEU A 203 29.58 -3.54 1.71
CA LEU A 203 30.54 -3.84 2.78
C LEU A 203 30.26 -3.03 4.05
N THR A 204 29.84 -1.76 3.90
CA THR A 204 29.69 -0.83 5.02
C THR A 204 28.30 -0.84 5.64
N GLU A 205 27.26 -1.13 4.86
CA GLU A 205 25.87 -1.00 5.30
C GLU A 205 25.08 -2.33 5.19
N ILE A 206 25.09 -2.98 3.99
CA ILE A 206 24.17 -4.08 3.71
C ILE A 206 24.59 -5.37 4.42
N ILE A 207 25.85 -5.78 4.29
CA ILE A 207 26.37 -6.99 4.94
C ILE A 207 26.29 -6.87 6.46
N PRO A 208 26.72 -5.77 7.10
CA PRO A 208 26.55 -5.59 8.54
C PRO A 208 25.08 -5.63 9.00
N ALA A 209 24.13 -5.07 8.20
CA ALA A 209 22.71 -5.15 8.52
C ALA A 209 22.18 -6.58 8.47
N LEU A 210 22.57 -7.35 7.44
CA LEU A 210 22.23 -8.77 7.32
C LEU A 210 22.77 -9.59 8.52
N ASP A 211 24.01 -9.35 8.91
CA ASP A 211 24.62 -10.04 10.02
C ASP A 211 23.95 -9.71 11.36
N ALA A 212 23.51 -8.47 11.53
CA ALA A 212 22.78 -8.03 12.72
C ALA A 212 21.43 -8.74 12.85
N VAL A 213 20.65 -8.87 11.75
CA VAL A 213 19.33 -9.52 11.79
C VAL A 213 19.44 -11.05 11.89
N ARG A 214 20.46 -11.66 11.28
CA ARG A 214 20.73 -13.10 11.40
C ARG A 214 21.06 -13.51 12.82
N LYS A 215 21.79 -12.68 13.57
CA LYS A 215 22.11 -12.94 14.99
C LYS A 215 20.86 -13.02 15.88
N ILE A 216 19.76 -12.41 15.47
CA ILE A 216 18.46 -12.47 16.18
C ILE A 216 17.49 -13.49 15.54
N GLY A 217 17.98 -14.37 14.68
CA GLY A 217 17.22 -15.49 14.12
C GLY A 217 16.40 -15.18 12.86
N ILE A 218 16.53 -14.00 12.25
CA ILE A 218 15.83 -13.67 11.01
C ILE A 218 16.55 -14.30 9.81
N ASN A 219 15.82 -15.07 9.00
CA ASN A 219 16.35 -15.71 7.81
C ASN A 219 16.39 -14.76 6.62
N ALA A 220 17.37 -13.84 6.65
CA ALA A 220 17.64 -12.87 5.58
C ALA A 220 18.89 -13.30 4.81
N LEU A 221 18.74 -13.56 3.51
CA LEU A 221 19.76 -14.07 2.62
C LEU A 221 20.24 -12.98 1.64
N GLY A 222 21.53 -12.98 1.33
CA GLY A 222 22.15 -11.99 0.44
C GLY A 222 23.43 -11.40 1.03
N PRO A 223 23.92 -10.24 0.50
CA PRO A 223 23.31 -9.53 -0.62
C PRO A 223 23.42 -10.31 -1.93
N PHE A 224 22.39 -10.24 -2.75
CA PHE A 224 22.36 -10.82 -4.09
C PHE A 224 22.48 -9.72 -5.15
N SER A 225 23.20 -10.00 -6.24
CA SER A 225 23.11 -9.16 -7.43
C SER A 225 21.67 -9.10 -7.93
N ALA A 226 21.09 -7.90 -8.05
CA ALA A 226 19.66 -7.73 -8.30
C ALA A 226 19.23 -8.35 -9.64
N ASP A 227 20.03 -8.15 -10.70
CA ASP A 227 19.79 -8.72 -12.03
C ASP A 227 19.75 -10.26 -11.99
N ALA A 228 20.74 -10.87 -11.35
CA ALA A 228 20.83 -12.33 -11.23
C ALA A 228 19.72 -12.92 -10.34
N LEU A 229 19.33 -12.21 -9.27
CA LEU A 229 18.24 -12.63 -8.40
C LEU A 229 16.90 -12.61 -9.16
N PHE A 230 16.55 -11.49 -9.78
CA PHE A 230 15.26 -11.36 -10.46
C PHE A 230 15.15 -12.18 -11.74
N ALA A 231 16.26 -12.45 -12.43
CA ALA A 231 16.27 -13.36 -13.58
C ALA A 231 15.91 -14.80 -13.23
N LYS A 232 16.13 -15.23 -11.99
CA LYS A 232 15.93 -16.61 -11.52
C LYS A 232 15.01 -16.71 -10.31
N ILE A 233 14.23 -15.64 -10.06
CA ILE A 233 13.40 -15.60 -8.87
C ILE A 233 12.29 -16.64 -8.96
N ASP A 234 12.27 -17.52 -7.98
CA ASP A 234 11.17 -18.45 -7.74
C ASP A 234 10.55 -18.08 -6.39
N GLN A 235 9.26 -17.79 -6.39
CA GLN A 235 8.50 -17.48 -5.18
C GLN A 235 8.54 -18.56 -4.12
N LYS A 236 8.69 -19.83 -4.54
CA LYS A 236 8.84 -20.95 -3.61
C LYS A 236 10.13 -20.87 -2.81
N LYS A 237 11.08 -20.05 -3.24
CA LYS A 237 12.39 -19.91 -2.60
C LYS A 237 12.44 -18.77 -1.60
N TYR A 238 11.75 -17.67 -1.86
CA TYR A 238 11.73 -16.48 -1.01
C TYR A 238 10.32 -15.94 -0.88
N ASP A 239 9.93 -15.55 0.34
CA ASP A 239 8.61 -15.00 0.62
C ASP A 239 8.52 -13.51 0.29
N ALA A 240 9.65 -12.80 0.35
CA ALA A 240 9.79 -11.42 -0.10
C ALA A 240 11.24 -11.09 -0.52
N VAL A 241 11.38 -10.07 -1.35
CA VAL A 241 12.67 -9.48 -1.74
C VAL A 241 12.75 -8.05 -1.19
N ILE A 242 13.86 -7.71 -0.54
CA ILE A 242 14.16 -6.34 -0.13
C ILE A 242 15.13 -5.75 -1.14
N THR A 243 14.78 -4.58 -1.67
CA THR A 243 15.57 -3.81 -2.64
C THR A 243 16.00 -2.47 -2.06
N MET A 244 17.11 -1.95 -2.56
CA MET A 244 17.73 -0.76 -2.00
C MET A 244 17.07 0.53 -2.47
N TYR A 245 16.51 0.55 -3.69
CA TYR A 245 15.86 1.74 -4.24
C TYR A 245 14.66 1.40 -5.12
N HIS A 246 13.87 2.42 -5.41
CA HIS A 246 12.55 2.32 -6.03
C HIS A 246 12.56 1.45 -7.31
N ASP A 247 13.29 1.83 -8.35
CA ASP A 247 13.21 1.15 -9.65
C ASP A 247 13.85 -0.24 -9.62
N GLN A 248 14.81 -0.49 -8.71
CA GLN A 248 15.39 -1.83 -8.52
C GLN A 248 14.31 -2.87 -8.13
N GLY A 249 13.28 -2.44 -7.41
CA GLY A 249 12.20 -3.30 -6.96
C GLY A 249 10.91 -3.17 -7.78
N MET A 250 10.53 -1.93 -8.13
CA MET A 250 9.26 -1.67 -8.80
C MET A 250 9.18 -2.24 -10.21
N ILE A 251 10.28 -2.19 -10.97
CA ILE A 251 10.32 -2.75 -12.33
C ILE A 251 10.03 -4.25 -12.29
N PRO A 252 10.82 -5.08 -11.58
CA PRO A 252 10.60 -6.52 -11.59
C PRO A 252 9.27 -6.93 -10.97
N VAL A 253 8.79 -6.29 -9.89
CA VAL A 253 7.53 -6.68 -9.26
C VAL A 253 6.32 -6.35 -10.15
N LYS A 254 6.33 -5.22 -10.85
CA LYS A 254 5.26 -4.88 -11.80
C LYS A 254 5.27 -5.79 -13.01
N MET A 255 6.44 -6.14 -13.53
CA MET A 255 6.57 -7.11 -14.63
C MET A 255 6.07 -8.50 -14.23
N ALA A 256 6.49 -8.99 -13.08
CA ALA A 256 6.10 -10.32 -12.59
C ALA A 256 4.60 -10.43 -12.33
N ASN A 257 4.00 -9.42 -11.73
CA ASN A 257 2.57 -9.40 -11.38
C ASN A 257 1.67 -8.82 -12.48
N LYS A 258 2.20 -8.45 -13.64
CA LYS A 258 1.41 -8.00 -14.82
C LYS A 258 0.39 -6.89 -14.49
N GLY A 259 0.73 -5.98 -13.58
CA GLY A 259 -0.13 -4.87 -13.19
C GLY A 259 -1.17 -5.19 -12.10
N THR A 260 -1.17 -6.40 -11.54
CA THR A 260 -2.08 -6.78 -10.43
C THR A 260 -1.46 -6.60 -9.05
N ALA A 261 -0.29 -5.96 -8.96
CA ALA A 261 0.36 -5.71 -7.69
C ALA A 261 -0.35 -4.61 -6.87
N VAL A 262 -0.36 -4.77 -5.56
CA VAL A 262 -1.03 -3.92 -4.58
C VAL A 262 0.00 -3.30 -3.65
N ASN A 263 -0.14 -2.00 -3.38
CA ASN A 263 0.66 -1.35 -2.35
C ASN A 263 0.15 -1.73 -0.96
N VAL A 264 1.05 -2.18 -0.11
CA VAL A 264 0.83 -2.46 1.31
C VAL A 264 1.78 -1.61 2.14
N THR A 265 1.27 -0.91 3.14
CA THR A 265 2.13 -0.21 4.10
C THR A 265 2.35 -1.12 5.30
N ILE A 266 3.56 -1.67 5.43
CA ILE A 266 3.93 -2.56 6.53
C ILE A 266 4.50 -1.76 7.71
N GLY A 267 4.32 -2.28 8.93
CA GLY A 267 4.71 -1.63 10.19
C GLY A 267 3.58 -0.87 10.88
N LEU A 268 2.48 -0.57 10.19
CA LEU A 268 1.29 0.02 10.81
C LEU A 268 0.60 -1.00 11.72
N PRO A 269 -0.07 -0.58 12.81
CA PRO A 269 -0.88 -1.45 13.66
C PRO A 269 -2.22 -1.86 13.03
N ILE A 270 -2.45 -1.48 11.78
CA ILE A 270 -3.66 -1.71 11.00
C ILE A 270 -3.28 -2.27 9.61
N ILE A 271 -4.17 -3.04 9.00
CA ILE A 271 -3.98 -3.50 7.61
C ILE A 271 -4.36 -2.36 6.67
N ARG A 272 -3.44 -2.00 5.79
CA ARG A 272 -3.72 -1.01 4.75
C ARG A 272 -3.19 -1.47 3.39
N THR A 273 -4.09 -1.51 2.43
CA THR A 273 -3.77 -1.71 1.01
C THR A 273 -4.15 -0.48 0.18
N SER A 274 -3.57 -0.33 -0.99
CA SER A 274 -3.99 0.70 -1.94
C SER A 274 -3.70 0.32 -3.38
N VAL A 275 -4.36 1.05 -4.28
CA VAL A 275 -4.07 1.00 -5.72
C VAL A 275 -2.64 1.48 -6.02
N ASP A 276 -2.11 1.06 -7.17
CA ASP A 276 -0.77 1.46 -7.66
C ASP A 276 -0.85 2.47 -8.82
N HIS A 277 -1.75 3.45 -8.71
CA HIS A 277 -1.87 4.55 -9.66
C HIS A 277 -2.21 5.87 -8.95
N GLY A 278 -2.06 7.00 -9.66
CA GLY A 278 -2.41 8.33 -9.16
C GLY A 278 -3.88 8.69 -9.34
N THR A 279 -4.23 9.95 -9.06
CA THR A 279 -5.60 10.48 -9.10
C THR A 279 -6.20 10.60 -10.50
N ALA A 280 -5.40 10.50 -11.56
CA ALA A 280 -5.85 10.49 -12.96
C ALA A 280 -6.85 11.62 -13.29
N PHE A 281 -6.50 12.87 -12.92
CA PHE A 281 -7.36 14.04 -13.11
C PHE A 281 -7.75 14.29 -14.57
N ASP A 282 -6.92 13.85 -15.51
CA ASP A 282 -7.15 13.90 -16.95
C ASP A 282 -8.38 13.11 -17.42
N ILE A 283 -8.78 12.08 -16.67
CA ILE A 283 -9.97 11.26 -16.96
C ILE A 283 -11.09 11.44 -15.94
N ALA A 284 -10.97 12.37 -14.98
CA ALA A 284 -12.00 12.64 -13.99
C ALA A 284 -13.32 13.03 -14.67
N GLY A 285 -14.44 12.51 -14.22
CA GLY A 285 -15.77 12.73 -14.78
C GLY A 285 -16.06 12.06 -16.13
N LYS A 286 -15.07 11.42 -16.77
CA LYS A 286 -15.25 10.78 -18.10
C LYS A 286 -15.80 9.36 -18.04
N GLY A 287 -15.93 8.78 -16.86
CA GLY A 287 -16.47 7.42 -16.68
C GLY A 287 -15.64 6.30 -17.30
N CYS A 288 -14.37 6.53 -17.68
CA CYS A 288 -13.53 5.52 -18.36
C CYS A 288 -12.53 4.83 -17.42
N ALA A 289 -12.39 5.24 -16.16
CA ALA A 289 -11.48 4.60 -15.19
C ALA A 289 -11.82 3.12 -14.98
N SER A 290 -10.78 2.25 -14.91
CA SER A 290 -10.95 0.84 -14.55
C SER A 290 -11.13 0.69 -13.03
N PRO A 291 -12.01 -0.18 -12.54
CA PRO A 291 -12.13 -0.53 -11.13
C PRO A 291 -11.11 -1.57 -10.67
N GLU A 292 -10.43 -2.25 -11.57
CA GLU A 292 -9.65 -3.46 -11.33
C GLU A 292 -8.61 -3.32 -10.21
N SER A 293 -7.81 -2.25 -10.23
CA SER A 293 -6.81 -2.03 -9.18
C SER A 293 -7.43 -1.89 -7.79
N LEU A 294 -8.61 -1.25 -7.68
CA LEU A 294 -9.30 -1.09 -6.41
C LEU A 294 -9.93 -2.42 -5.96
N GLU A 295 -10.47 -3.20 -6.88
CA GLU A 295 -10.98 -4.55 -6.61
C GLU A 295 -9.88 -5.47 -6.07
N ILE A 296 -8.71 -5.49 -6.74
CA ILE A 296 -7.56 -6.29 -6.32
C ILE A 296 -7.05 -5.82 -4.94
N ALA A 297 -6.96 -4.50 -4.71
CA ALA A 297 -6.56 -3.96 -3.42
C ALA A 297 -7.54 -4.37 -2.30
N THR A 298 -8.85 -4.35 -2.57
CA THR A 298 -9.88 -4.76 -1.63
C THR A 298 -9.83 -6.27 -1.37
N GLN A 299 -9.66 -7.07 -2.39
CA GLN A 299 -9.49 -8.52 -2.27
C GLN A 299 -8.25 -8.88 -1.44
N SER A 300 -7.13 -8.21 -1.70
CA SER A 300 -5.89 -8.39 -0.94
C SER A 300 -6.07 -8.00 0.53
N ALA A 301 -6.74 -6.88 0.82
CA ALA A 301 -7.08 -6.50 2.19
C ALA A 301 -7.89 -7.59 2.90
N SER A 302 -8.94 -8.09 2.25
CA SER A 302 -9.77 -9.18 2.79
C SER A 302 -9.01 -10.49 3.02
N GLN A 303 -8.00 -10.79 2.19
CA GLN A 303 -7.15 -11.97 2.41
C GLN A 303 -6.26 -11.80 3.64
N LEU A 304 -5.72 -10.60 3.85
CA LEU A 304 -4.83 -10.28 4.97
C LEU A 304 -5.55 -10.26 6.33
N THR A 305 -6.87 -10.06 6.35
CA THR A 305 -7.67 -10.11 7.59
C THR A 305 -7.98 -11.54 8.05
N LYS A 306 -7.82 -12.53 7.18
CA LYS A 306 -8.06 -13.94 7.52
C LYS A 306 -6.90 -14.49 8.33
N PRO A 307 -7.15 -15.33 9.35
CA PRO A 307 -6.07 -16.04 10.02
C PRO A 307 -5.31 -16.91 9.01
N MET A 308 -4.00 -17.02 9.21
CA MET A 308 -3.19 -17.93 8.39
C MET A 308 -3.82 -19.34 8.42
N PRO A 309 -3.89 -20.04 7.27
CA PRO A 309 -4.33 -21.42 7.28
C PRO A 309 -3.41 -22.21 8.21
N SER A 310 -4.00 -22.84 9.24
CA SER A 310 -3.27 -23.79 10.08
C SER A 310 -2.77 -24.92 9.16
N HIS A 311 -1.46 -24.98 8.96
CA HIS A 311 -0.88 -26.12 8.27
C HIS A 311 -1.17 -27.34 9.16
N SER A 312 -2.15 -28.17 8.74
CA SER A 312 -2.31 -29.50 9.29
C SER A 312 -0.95 -30.20 9.17
N ARG A 313 -0.36 -30.49 10.33
CA ARG A 313 0.86 -31.26 10.49
C ARG A 313 0.72 -32.66 9.91
#